data_a7fbd123201d1a69b104e3de816643eb
#
_entry.id   a7fbd123201d1a69b104e3de816643eb
#
_cell.length_a   1.000
_cell.length_b   1.000
_cell.length_c   1.000
_cell.angle_alpha   90.00
_cell.angle_beta   90.00
_cell.angle_gamma   90.00
#
_symmetry.space_group_name_H-M   'P 1'
#
loop_
_entity.id
_entity.type
_entity.pdbx_description
1 polymer ?
#
loop_
_entity_poly.entity_id
_entity_poly.type
_entity_poly.pdbx_seq_one_letter_code
_entity_poly.pdbx_strand_id
1 'polypeptide(L)'
;QNFTGTDTAGTFAIYDKTRNSGLVTGKTYGEITGIVGQFTNHQLLPIRIIEDTTKVQDVKASHTGGVTAGTNVTLSTITEGATIYYTLDGSTPTTASTKYTGEITVNNPMTIKAVAVKEGLTNSAIAMFVYEIIDTENATISDIQGAGHTSPYLGLSLNDVEGVVTFVMDSSSFI
;
A
#
# COMPACT_ATOMS: atom_id res chain seq x y z
N GLN A 1 -15.48 10.14 9.39
CA GLN A 1 -14.34 9.52 8.73
C GLN A 1 -14.71 9.17 7.30
N ASN A 2 -13.79 9.34 6.35
CA ASN A 2 -14.01 9.02 4.96
C ASN A 2 -13.24 7.75 4.60
N PHE A 3 -13.88 6.85 3.86
CA PHE A 3 -13.29 5.67 3.28
C PHE A 3 -13.48 5.69 1.77
N THR A 4 -12.64 4.97 1.06
CA THR A 4 -12.82 4.70 -0.36
C THR A 4 -13.13 3.22 -0.52
N GLY A 5 -14.25 2.91 -1.15
CA GLY A 5 -14.63 1.56 -1.53
C GLY A 5 -14.34 1.32 -3.01
N THR A 6 -14.07 0.07 -3.37
CA THR A 6 -13.93 -0.37 -4.76
C THR A 6 -14.74 -1.64 -4.96
N ASP A 7 -15.49 -1.70 -6.03
CA ASP A 7 -16.25 -2.88 -6.47
C ASP A 7 -16.01 -3.14 -7.97
N THR A 8 -16.78 -4.02 -8.56
CA THR A 8 -16.68 -4.34 -10.00
C THR A 8 -17.09 -3.18 -10.91
N ALA A 9 -17.81 -2.19 -10.39
CA ALA A 9 -18.24 -1.00 -11.13
C ALA A 9 -17.25 0.16 -11.00
N GLY A 10 -16.33 0.11 -10.04
CA GLY A 10 -15.30 1.13 -9.86
C GLY A 10 -15.08 1.54 -8.40
N THR A 11 -14.47 2.70 -8.22
CA THR A 11 -14.14 3.28 -6.92
C THR A 11 -15.19 4.30 -6.51
N PHE A 12 -15.65 4.25 -5.27
CA PHE A 12 -16.62 5.17 -4.70
C PHE A 12 -16.22 5.63 -3.29
N ALA A 13 -16.71 6.80 -2.89
CA ALA A 13 -16.47 7.32 -1.56
C ALA A 13 -17.51 6.81 -0.56
N ILE A 14 -17.07 6.40 0.62
CA ILE A 14 -17.94 6.05 1.75
C ILE A 14 -17.74 7.11 2.83
N TYR A 15 -18.82 7.76 3.23
CA TYR A 15 -18.79 8.78 4.28
C TYR A 15 -19.43 8.25 5.56
N ASP A 16 -18.61 7.92 6.56
CA ASP A 16 -19.09 7.50 7.87
C ASP A 16 -19.27 8.72 8.79
N LYS A 17 -20.49 9.26 8.79
CA LYS A 17 -20.88 10.39 9.62
C LYS A 17 -20.86 10.06 11.12
N THR A 18 -21.13 8.82 11.46
CA THR A 18 -21.22 8.38 12.86
C THR A 18 -19.87 8.03 13.45
N ARG A 19 -18.84 7.83 12.61
CA ARG A 19 -17.52 7.32 12.99
C ARG A 19 -17.54 5.96 13.71
N ASN A 20 -18.62 5.23 13.59
CA ASN A 20 -18.85 3.96 14.27
C ASN A 20 -19.49 2.92 13.33
N SER A 21 -19.22 2.99 12.04
CA SER A 21 -19.75 2.02 11.05
C SER A 21 -19.13 0.63 11.16
N GLY A 22 -18.00 0.49 11.86
CA GLY A 22 -17.21 -0.75 11.89
C GLY A 22 -16.32 -0.97 10.67
N LEU A 23 -16.24 0.01 9.76
CA LEU A 23 -15.34 -0.06 8.61
C LEU A 23 -13.87 0.05 9.04
N VAL A 24 -13.05 -0.84 8.52
CA VAL A 24 -11.60 -0.88 8.76
C VAL A 24 -10.88 -0.78 7.42
N THR A 25 -9.91 0.11 7.33
CA THR A 25 -9.11 0.29 6.11
C THR A 25 -8.40 -1.01 5.74
N GLY A 26 -8.59 -1.43 4.50
CA GLY A 26 -7.94 -2.62 3.94
C GLY A 26 -8.64 -3.93 4.26
N LYS A 27 -9.80 -3.91 4.89
CA LYS A 27 -10.66 -5.07 5.07
C LYS A 27 -11.61 -5.21 3.89
N THR A 28 -11.83 -6.43 3.42
CA THR A 28 -12.84 -6.74 2.41
C THR A 28 -14.16 -7.05 3.08
N TYR A 29 -15.25 -6.54 2.52
CA TYR A 29 -16.61 -6.74 3.01
C TYR A 29 -17.43 -7.46 1.94
N GLY A 30 -18.25 -8.40 2.34
CA GLY A 30 -19.15 -9.11 1.43
C GLY A 30 -20.30 -8.23 0.94
N GLU A 31 -20.80 -7.36 1.82
CA GLU A 31 -21.87 -6.43 1.49
C GLU A 31 -21.77 -5.16 2.33
N ILE A 32 -21.94 -4.01 1.69
CA ILE A 32 -22.15 -2.72 2.35
C ILE A 32 -23.42 -2.11 1.81
N THR A 33 -24.44 -2.04 2.65
CA THR A 33 -25.72 -1.40 2.31
C THR A 33 -25.77 -0.01 2.94
N GLY A 34 -26.26 0.99 2.20
CA GLY A 34 -26.34 2.34 2.71
C GLY A 34 -27.23 3.24 1.87
N ILE A 35 -27.35 4.50 2.30
CA ILE A 35 -28.03 5.56 1.57
C ILE A 35 -27.02 6.28 0.71
N VAL A 36 -27.31 6.43 -0.58
CA VAL A 36 -26.50 7.25 -1.49
C VAL A 36 -26.90 8.72 -1.29
N GLY A 37 -25.96 9.51 -0.80
CA GLY A 37 -26.07 10.95 -0.69
C GLY A 37 -25.23 11.63 -1.77
N GLN A 38 -25.64 12.82 -2.18
CA GLN A 38 -24.90 13.65 -3.11
C GLN A 38 -24.54 14.98 -2.46
N PHE A 39 -23.22 15.24 -2.31
CA PHE A 39 -22.69 16.57 -2.07
C PHE A 39 -22.00 17.05 -3.35
N THR A 40 -20.70 17.15 -3.38
CA THR A 40 -19.92 17.39 -4.61
C THR A 40 -19.72 16.12 -5.43
N ASN A 41 -19.71 14.94 -4.76
CA ASN A 41 -19.61 13.61 -5.35
C ASN A 41 -20.64 12.67 -4.71
N HIS A 42 -20.98 11.58 -5.40
CA HIS A 42 -21.83 10.56 -4.83
C HIS A 42 -21.12 9.89 -3.66
N GLN A 43 -21.81 9.77 -2.54
CA GLN A 43 -21.29 9.18 -1.31
C GLN A 43 -22.28 8.14 -0.78
N LEU A 44 -21.74 7.03 -0.27
CA LEU A 44 -22.50 5.99 0.42
C LEU A 44 -22.44 6.25 1.94
N LEU A 45 -23.60 6.39 2.56
CA LEU A 45 -23.75 6.39 4.02
C LEU A 45 -24.07 4.96 4.47
N PRO A 46 -23.11 4.21 5.03
CA PRO A 46 -23.33 2.81 5.35
C PRO A 46 -24.35 2.65 6.49
N ILE A 47 -25.32 1.77 6.28
CA ILE A 47 -26.33 1.38 7.27
C ILE A 47 -26.03 -0.03 7.80
N ARG A 48 -25.56 -0.92 6.93
CA ARG A 48 -25.25 -2.31 7.24
C ARG A 48 -23.97 -2.72 6.55
N ILE A 49 -23.12 -3.39 7.30
CA ILE A 49 -21.84 -3.90 6.83
C ILE A 49 -21.78 -5.37 7.18
N ILE A 50 -21.56 -6.22 6.19
CA ILE A 50 -21.31 -7.64 6.36
C ILE A 50 -19.86 -7.90 5.96
N GLU A 51 -19.07 -8.39 6.91
CA GLU A 51 -17.71 -8.82 6.63
C GLU A 51 -17.71 -10.05 5.73
N ASP A 52 -16.81 -10.07 4.75
CA ASP A 52 -16.54 -11.30 4.02
C ASP A 52 -15.70 -12.23 4.90
N THR A 53 -16.40 -13.16 5.54
CA THR A 53 -15.77 -14.20 6.38
C THR A 53 -15.45 -15.47 5.61
N THR A 54 -15.72 -15.51 4.30
CA THR A 54 -15.46 -16.68 3.45
C THR A 54 -14.05 -16.68 2.84
N LYS A 55 -13.38 -15.53 2.89
CA LYS A 55 -12.06 -15.30 2.27
C LYS A 55 -11.08 -14.75 3.28
N VAL A 56 -9.81 -15.16 3.16
CA VAL A 56 -8.70 -14.55 3.89
C VAL A 56 -8.45 -13.14 3.35
N GLN A 57 -8.27 -12.18 4.23
CA GLN A 57 -8.00 -10.80 3.84
C GLN A 57 -6.61 -10.66 3.25
N ASP A 58 -6.46 -9.70 2.33
CA ASP A 58 -5.25 -9.54 1.54
C ASP A 58 -4.03 -9.16 2.41
N VAL A 59 -2.85 -9.60 1.96
CA VAL A 59 -1.58 -9.30 2.63
C VAL A 59 -1.22 -7.84 2.40
N LYS A 60 -0.69 -7.19 3.44
CA LYS A 60 -0.13 -5.84 3.42
C LYS A 60 1.33 -5.87 3.83
N ALA A 61 2.11 -4.96 3.26
CA ALA A 61 3.48 -4.71 3.64
C ALA A 61 3.60 -3.39 4.42
N SER A 62 4.57 -3.31 5.34
CA SER A 62 4.87 -2.10 6.10
C SER A 62 5.40 -0.97 5.23
N HIS A 63 6.09 -1.31 4.13
CA HIS A 63 6.67 -0.38 3.16
C HIS A 63 6.31 -0.82 1.75
N THR A 64 6.22 0.12 0.82
CA THR A 64 5.97 -0.14 -0.61
C THR A 64 6.73 0.88 -1.45
N GLY A 65 7.23 0.46 -2.61
CA GLY A 65 7.96 1.34 -3.54
C GLY A 65 9.43 1.50 -3.19
N GLY A 66 9.94 2.73 -3.30
CA GLY A 66 11.34 3.02 -3.03
C GLY A 66 11.68 2.93 -1.54
N VAL A 67 12.78 2.26 -1.22
CA VAL A 67 13.30 2.11 0.15
C VAL A 67 14.83 2.20 0.12
N THR A 68 15.43 2.53 1.26
CA THR A 68 16.90 2.46 1.41
C THR A 68 17.35 1.03 1.59
N ALA A 69 18.57 0.71 1.15
CA ALA A 69 19.15 -0.62 1.39
C ALA A 69 19.21 -0.93 2.91
N GLY A 70 18.88 -2.16 3.28
CA GLY A 70 18.77 -2.58 4.68
C GLY A 70 17.39 -2.34 5.30
N THR A 71 16.42 -1.78 4.57
CA THR A 71 15.05 -1.61 5.09
C THR A 71 14.40 -2.95 5.39
N ASN A 72 13.88 -3.10 6.61
CA ASN A 72 13.12 -4.26 7.02
C ASN A 72 11.64 -4.10 6.71
N VAL A 73 11.10 -5.02 5.93
CA VAL A 73 9.69 -5.08 5.54
C VAL A 73 8.97 -6.16 6.31
N THR A 74 7.83 -5.82 6.90
CA THR A 74 6.93 -6.80 7.51
C THR A 74 5.70 -7.02 6.63
N LEU A 75 5.24 -8.28 6.58
CA LEU A 75 4.00 -8.68 5.94
C LEU A 75 2.95 -8.99 7.00
N SER A 76 1.72 -8.56 6.78
CA SER A 76 0.61 -8.79 7.70
C SER A 76 -0.71 -9.01 6.96
N THR A 77 -1.64 -9.70 7.62
CA THR A 77 -3.04 -9.77 7.22
C THR A 77 -3.91 -9.60 8.45
N ILE A 78 -5.09 -9.01 8.29
CA ILE A 78 -6.03 -8.83 9.41
C ILE A 78 -6.85 -10.09 9.71
N THR A 79 -6.74 -11.15 8.91
CA THR A 79 -7.36 -12.43 9.20
C THR A 79 -6.55 -13.17 10.27
N GLU A 80 -7.06 -13.21 11.48
CA GLU A 80 -6.41 -13.88 12.59
C GLU A 80 -6.17 -15.38 12.30
N GLY A 81 -4.99 -15.89 12.64
CA GLY A 81 -4.60 -17.29 12.43
C GLY A 81 -4.33 -17.67 10.98
N ALA A 82 -4.32 -16.72 10.04
CA ALA A 82 -3.87 -16.99 8.67
C ALA A 82 -2.35 -17.13 8.59
N THR A 83 -1.88 -18.01 7.70
CA THR A 83 -0.47 -18.17 7.38
C THR A 83 -0.16 -17.44 6.08
N ILE A 84 0.90 -16.63 6.06
CA ILE A 84 1.36 -15.94 4.85
C ILE A 84 2.48 -16.75 4.21
N TYR A 85 2.40 -16.97 2.90
CA TYR A 85 3.45 -17.54 2.05
C TYR A 85 3.89 -16.49 1.05
N TYR A 86 5.19 -16.46 0.74
CA TYR A 86 5.75 -15.45 -0.14
C TYR A 86 6.86 -15.95 -1.05
N THR A 87 7.17 -15.16 -2.09
CA THR A 87 8.30 -15.32 -3.01
C THR A 87 9.03 -13.99 -3.14
N LEU A 88 10.33 -14.01 -3.45
CA LEU A 88 11.18 -12.82 -3.60
C LEU A 88 11.55 -12.53 -5.05
N ASP A 89 11.26 -13.46 -5.95
CA ASP A 89 11.59 -13.42 -7.37
C ASP A 89 10.40 -13.01 -8.27
N GLY A 90 9.28 -12.64 -7.64
CA GLY A 90 8.06 -12.30 -8.35
C GLY A 90 7.28 -13.50 -8.91
N SER A 91 7.69 -14.73 -8.63
CA SER A 91 6.88 -15.91 -8.95
C SER A 91 5.59 -15.96 -8.15
N THR A 92 4.62 -16.76 -8.61
CA THR A 92 3.33 -16.89 -7.91
C THR A 92 3.49 -17.71 -6.63
N PRO A 93 3.22 -17.15 -5.42
CA PRO A 93 3.34 -17.90 -4.18
C PRO A 93 2.24 -18.95 -4.05
N THR A 94 2.61 -20.10 -3.47
CA THR A 94 1.73 -21.22 -3.14
C THR A 94 1.98 -21.66 -1.69
N THR A 95 1.22 -22.60 -1.19
CA THR A 95 1.46 -23.19 0.14
C THR A 95 2.79 -23.97 0.24
N ALA A 96 3.46 -24.23 -0.90
CA ALA A 96 4.80 -24.80 -0.95
C ALA A 96 5.91 -23.73 -0.95
N SER A 97 5.55 -22.44 -1.08
CA SER A 97 6.49 -21.32 -1.04
C SER A 97 6.99 -21.06 0.39
N THR A 98 7.92 -20.14 0.55
CA THR A 98 8.46 -19.78 1.86
C THR A 98 7.37 -19.25 2.77
N LYS A 99 7.25 -19.83 3.97
CA LYS A 99 6.35 -19.35 5.01
C LYS A 99 6.92 -18.09 5.64
N TYR A 100 6.10 -17.05 5.77
CA TYR A 100 6.49 -15.84 6.45
C TYR A 100 6.55 -16.04 7.96
N THR A 101 7.71 -15.76 8.55
CA THR A 101 7.95 -15.92 10.00
C THR A 101 8.54 -14.66 10.65
N GLY A 102 8.91 -13.66 9.88
CA GLY A 102 9.53 -12.42 10.37
C GLY A 102 9.92 -11.47 9.27
N GLU A 103 10.62 -10.43 9.61
CA GLU A 103 11.02 -9.35 8.71
C GLU A 103 11.82 -9.85 7.50
N ILE A 104 11.62 -9.15 6.36
CA ILE A 104 12.36 -9.37 5.12
C ILE A 104 13.23 -8.15 4.89
N THR A 105 14.55 -8.31 4.88
CA THR A 105 15.48 -7.20 4.63
C THR A 105 15.64 -6.98 3.13
N VAL A 106 15.38 -5.76 2.69
CA VAL A 106 15.50 -5.33 1.29
C VAL A 106 16.87 -4.66 1.08
N ASN A 107 17.82 -5.39 0.50
CA ASN A 107 19.17 -4.88 0.19
C ASN A 107 19.36 -4.56 -1.29
N ASN A 108 18.53 -5.12 -2.16
CA ASN A 108 18.58 -4.95 -3.61
C ASN A 108 17.16 -4.80 -4.15
N PRO A 109 16.97 -4.24 -5.35
CA PRO A 109 15.67 -4.21 -6.00
C PRO A 109 15.07 -5.61 -6.06
N MET A 110 13.82 -5.76 -5.61
CA MET A 110 13.12 -7.06 -5.60
C MET A 110 11.62 -6.91 -5.71
N THR A 111 10.97 -8.01 -6.09
CA THR A 111 9.51 -8.10 -6.10
C THR A 111 9.07 -9.19 -5.13
N ILE A 112 8.37 -8.78 -4.08
CA ILE A 112 7.75 -9.71 -3.15
C ILE A 112 6.32 -9.95 -3.60
N LYS A 113 5.95 -11.22 -3.85
CA LYS A 113 4.55 -11.63 -3.97
C LYS A 113 4.17 -12.46 -2.76
N ALA A 114 2.97 -12.23 -2.23
CA ALA A 114 2.51 -12.90 -1.03
C ALA A 114 1.03 -13.29 -1.14
N VAL A 115 0.69 -14.42 -0.49
CA VAL A 115 -0.67 -14.92 -0.35
C VAL A 115 -0.90 -15.36 1.10
N ALA A 116 -2.04 -15.03 1.66
CA ALA A 116 -2.45 -15.49 2.98
C ALA A 116 -3.45 -16.64 2.84
N VAL A 117 -3.26 -17.67 3.65
CA VAL A 117 -4.04 -18.92 3.63
C VAL A 117 -4.51 -19.25 5.04
N LYS A 118 -5.76 -19.69 5.16
CA LYS A 118 -6.33 -20.22 6.39
C LYS A 118 -7.25 -21.38 6.05
N GLU A 119 -7.14 -22.48 6.78
CA GLU A 119 -8.01 -23.62 6.59
C GLU A 119 -9.48 -23.24 6.73
N GLY A 120 -10.31 -23.78 5.86
CA GLY A 120 -11.75 -23.49 5.80
C GLY A 120 -12.12 -22.17 5.12
N LEU A 121 -11.16 -21.36 4.67
CA LEU A 121 -11.42 -20.14 3.94
C LEU A 121 -10.77 -20.16 2.55
N THR A 122 -11.34 -19.39 1.62
CA THR A 122 -10.69 -19.11 0.34
C THR A 122 -9.45 -18.26 0.58
N ASN A 123 -8.34 -18.55 -0.11
CA ASN A 123 -7.09 -17.80 0.01
C ASN A 123 -7.30 -16.31 -0.32
N SER A 124 -6.43 -15.46 0.21
CA SER A 124 -6.38 -14.05 -0.19
C SER A 124 -6.08 -13.88 -1.68
N ALA A 125 -6.29 -12.69 -2.22
CA ALA A 125 -5.66 -12.32 -3.47
C ALA A 125 -4.12 -12.33 -3.31
N ILE A 126 -3.40 -12.50 -4.44
CA ILE A 126 -1.94 -12.38 -4.45
C ILE A 126 -1.59 -10.91 -4.37
N ALA A 127 -0.98 -10.50 -3.29
CA ALA A 127 -0.42 -9.16 -3.14
C ALA A 127 0.96 -9.12 -3.81
N MET A 128 1.28 -8.00 -4.47
CA MET A 128 2.57 -7.76 -5.12
C MET A 128 3.14 -6.44 -4.61
N PHE A 129 4.39 -6.48 -4.15
CA PHE A 129 5.15 -5.35 -3.67
C PHE A 129 6.46 -5.27 -4.43
N VAL A 130 6.65 -4.18 -5.15
CA VAL A 130 7.89 -3.90 -5.90
C VAL A 130 8.73 -2.93 -5.07
N TYR A 131 10.00 -3.26 -4.86
CA TYR A 131 10.96 -2.45 -4.13
C TYR A 131 12.09 -2.04 -5.04
N GLU A 132 12.38 -0.75 -5.02
CA GLU A 132 13.54 -0.14 -5.65
C GLU A 132 14.46 0.41 -4.56
N ILE A 133 15.77 0.35 -4.76
CA ILE A 133 16.71 0.93 -3.80
C ILE A 133 16.94 2.39 -4.15
N ILE A 134 16.67 3.25 -3.16
CA ILE A 134 16.89 4.67 -3.24
C ILE A 134 18.24 4.99 -2.61
N ASP A 135 19.15 5.57 -3.39
CA ASP A 135 20.42 6.11 -2.90
C ASP A 135 20.17 7.48 -2.28
N THR A 136 20.35 7.59 -0.96
CA THR A 136 20.17 8.84 -0.22
C THR A 136 21.47 9.63 -0.05
N GLU A 137 22.62 9.06 -0.44
CA GLU A 137 23.91 9.69 -0.30
C GLU A 137 24.35 10.44 -1.57
N ASN A 138 23.93 9.96 -2.76
CA ASN A 138 24.33 10.52 -4.05
C ASN A 138 23.14 10.97 -4.90
N ALA A 139 22.02 11.33 -4.25
CA ALA A 139 20.81 11.71 -4.96
C ALA A 139 21.00 13.05 -5.69
N THR A 140 20.71 13.07 -7.00
CA THR A 140 20.65 14.33 -7.76
C THR A 140 19.28 14.99 -7.60
N ILE A 141 19.19 16.29 -7.91
CA ILE A 141 17.90 17.01 -7.93
C ILE A 141 16.88 16.31 -8.86
N SER A 142 17.35 15.79 -10.00
CA SER A 142 16.50 15.06 -10.94
C SER A 142 15.94 13.76 -10.33
N ASP A 143 16.74 13.01 -9.59
CA ASP A 143 16.29 11.80 -8.88
C ASP A 143 15.25 12.14 -7.83
N ILE A 144 15.48 13.22 -7.06
CA ILE A 144 14.57 13.68 -6.01
C ILE A 144 13.22 14.11 -6.60
N GLN A 145 13.22 14.81 -7.72
CA GLN A 145 12.00 15.25 -8.38
C GLN A 145 11.23 14.08 -8.97
N GLY A 146 11.93 13.08 -9.52
CA GLY A 146 11.34 11.96 -10.22
C GLY A 146 10.51 12.36 -11.44
N ALA A 147 9.88 11.40 -12.08
CA ALA A 147 9.02 11.62 -13.25
C ALA A 147 7.52 11.81 -12.89
N GLY A 148 7.17 11.73 -11.62
CA GLY A 148 5.79 11.77 -11.13
C GLY A 148 5.44 13.02 -10.33
N HIS A 149 4.19 13.08 -9.85
CA HIS A 149 3.72 14.18 -9.01
C HIS A 149 4.20 14.07 -7.54
N THR A 150 4.79 12.96 -7.17
CA THR A 150 5.30 12.71 -5.81
C THR A 150 6.75 12.26 -5.94
N SER A 151 7.63 12.89 -5.18
CA SER A 151 9.03 12.49 -5.12
C SER A 151 9.18 11.07 -4.56
N PRO A 152 10.01 10.21 -5.19
CA PRO A 152 10.35 8.90 -4.61
C PRO A 152 11.10 9.02 -3.28
N TYR A 153 11.67 10.19 -2.97
CA TYR A 153 12.41 10.49 -1.74
C TYR A 153 11.55 11.12 -0.64
N LEU A 154 10.22 11.19 -0.82
CA LEU A 154 9.34 11.80 0.16
C LEU A 154 9.46 11.11 1.54
N GLY A 155 9.78 11.92 2.56
CA GLY A 155 9.96 11.44 3.93
C GLY A 155 11.34 10.85 4.25
N LEU A 156 12.26 10.83 3.30
CA LEU A 156 13.65 10.43 3.52
C LEU A 156 14.52 11.66 3.85
N SER A 157 15.54 11.45 4.67
CA SER A 157 16.62 12.44 4.88
C SER A 157 17.70 12.21 3.83
N LEU A 158 18.11 13.26 3.18
CA LEU A 158 19.14 13.23 2.15
C LEU A 158 20.40 13.95 2.66
N ASN A 159 21.55 13.38 2.34
CA ASN A 159 22.86 14.01 2.58
C ASN A 159 23.42 14.47 1.23
N ASP A 160 24.11 15.59 1.25
CA ASP A 160 24.94 16.10 0.14
C ASP A 160 24.23 16.11 -1.23
N VAL A 161 23.02 16.72 -1.27
CA VAL A 161 22.30 16.91 -2.53
C VAL A 161 23.00 17.95 -3.38
N GLU A 162 23.55 17.54 -4.52
CA GLU A 162 24.21 18.43 -5.47
C GLU A 162 23.31 18.77 -6.66
N GLY A 163 23.35 20.01 -7.08
CA GLY A 163 22.63 20.48 -8.24
C GLY A 163 23.09 21.82 -8.74
N VAL A 164 22.90 22.10 -10.01
CA VAL A 164 23.21 23.37 -10.63
C VAL A 164 21.95 24.21 -10.74
N VAL A 165 21.94 25.39 -10.15
CA VAL A 165 20.90 26.38 -10.37
C VAL A 165 21.06 26.94 -11.78
N THR A 166 20.20 26.55 -12.69
CA THR A 166 20.27 26.96 -14.10
C THR A 166 19.57 28.28 -14.37
N PHE A 167 18.71 28.72 -13.48
CA PHE A 167 17.99 30.00 -13.64
C PHE A 167 17.53 30.56 -12.28
N VAL A 168 17.78 31.84 -12.07
CA VAL A 168 17.28 32.62 -10.93
C VAL A 168 16.47 33.78 -11.49
N MET A 169 15.16 33.81 -11.22
CA MET A 169 14.27 34.87 -11.73
C MET A 169 14.50 36.21 -10.97
N ASP A 170 14.66 36.10 -9.65
CA ASP A 170 14.99 37.22 -8.77
C ASP A 170 15.64 36.69 -7.47
N SER A 171 15.93 37.59 -6.54
CA SER A 171 16.55 37.23 -5.25
C SER A 171 15.64 36.37 -4.33
N SER A 172 14.40 36.12 -4.70
CA SER A 172 13.42 35.40 -3.89
C SER A 172 12.79 34.19 -4.60
N SER A 173 13.10 33.98 -5.89
CA SER A 173 12.50 32.93 -6.71
C SER A 173 13.57 32.01 -7.30
N PHE A 174 13.44 30.72 -7.09
CA PHE A 174 14.26 29.67 -7.68
C PHE A 174 13.38 28.77 -8.55
N ILE A 175 13.88 28.37 -9.67
CA ILE A 175 13.26 27.36 -10.53
C ILE A 175 14.13 26.11 -10.55
#